data_d5bebc50fa36191d6d0926d6dcb667d8
#
_entry.id   d5bebc50fa36191d6d0926d6dcb667d8
#
_cell.length_a   1.000
_cell.length_b   1.000
_cell.length_c   1.000
_cell.angle_alpha   90.00
_cell.angle_beta   90.00
_cell.angle_gamma   90.00
#
_symmetry.space_group_name_H-M   'P 1'
#
loop_
_entity.id
_entity.type
_entity.pdbx_description
1 polymer ?
#
loop_
_entity_poly.entity_id
_entity_poly.type
_entity_poly.pdbx_seq_one_letter_code
_entity_poly.pdbx_strand_id
1 'polypeptide(L)'
;MTLPEAQQLVDQWIKTIGVRYFSELTNMVILTEEVGELARHFARQFGDQSYRSSESPPLSGEAGRGLLADEMADVLWVLICLANQTGVDLNEAFLKNIEKKTNRDKDRHQNNEKLK
;
A
#
# COMPACT_ATOMS: atom_id res chain seq x y z
N MET A 1 16.71 1.66 0.13
CA MET A 1 16.02 2.32 -0.98
C MET A 1 15.14 3.44 -0.44
N THR A 2 15.20 4.61 -1.07
CA THR A 2 14.37 5.75 -0.72
C THR A 2 13.09 5.76 -1.56
N LEU A 3 12.09 6.57 -1.18
CA LEU A 3 10.89 6.75 -2.00
C LEU A 3 11.20 7.29 -3.40
N PRO A 4 12.06 8.32 -3.55
CA PRO A 4 12.45 8.76 -4.90
C PRO A 4 13.11 7.67 -5.73
N GLU A 5 13.97 6.88 -5.13
CA GLU A 5 14.60 5.75 -5.82
C GLU A 5 13.56 4.71 -6.24
N ALA A 6 12.59 4.41 -5.37
CA ALA A 6 11.50 3.49 -5.70
C ALA A 6 10.66 4.01 -6.88
N GLN A 7 10.35 5.30 -6.89
CA GLN A 7 9.62 5.91 -8.01
C GLN A 7 10.40 5.81 -9.32
N GLN A 8 11.71 6.03 -9.29
CA GLN A 8 12.56 5.89 -10.47
C GLN A 8 12.64 4.44 -10.97
N LEU A 9 12.78 3.49 -10.05
CA LEU A 9 12.86 2.07 -10.42
C LEU A 9 11.56 1.58 -11.06
N VAL A 10 10.42 1.99 -10.53
CA VAL A 10 9.12 1.63 -11.11
C VAL A 10 8.98 2.25 -12.50
N ASP A 11 9.32 3.53 -12.65
CA ASP A 11 9.23 4.20 -13.94
C ASP A 11 10.10 3.52 -15.00
N GLN A 12 11.32 3.19 -14.64
CA GLN A 12 12.24 2.48 -15.52
C GLN A 12 11.70 1.11 -15.91
N TRP A 13 11.18 0.36 -14.95
CA TRP A 13 10.60 -0.95 -15.20
C TRP A 13 9.41 -0.86 -16.17
N ILE A 14 8.51 0.09 -15.92
CA ILE A 14 7.33 0.29 -16.77
C ILE A 14 7.74 0.63 -18.21
N LYS A 15 8.70 1.53 -18.38
CA LYS A 15 9.14 2.00 -19.70
C LYS A 15 9.97 0.98 -20.46
N THR A 16 10.50 -0.03 -19.79
CA THR A 16 11.29 -1.10 -20.43
C THR A 16 10.50 -2.39 -20.52
N ILE A 17 10.26 -3.05 -19.41
CA ILE A 17 9.62 -4.36 -19.35
C ILE A 17 8.10 -4.23 -19.54
N GLY A 18 7.48 -3.24 -18.92
CA GLY A 18 6.03 -3.04 -18.95
C GLY A 18 5.51 -2.35 -20.21
N VAL A 19 6.39 -1.88 -21.07
CA VAL A 19 6.11 -1.12 -22.29
C VAL A 19 5.64 0.31 -22.00
N ARG A 20 4.53 0.48 -21.30
CA ARG A 20 4.00 1.78 -20.89
C ARG A 20 3.08 1.65 -19.68
N TYR A 21 2.80 2.75 -19.02
CA TYR A 21 1.77 2.77 -17.99
C TYR A 21 0.39 2.49 -18.59
N PHE A 22 -0.45 1.80 -17.82
CA PHE A 22 -1.89 1.85 -18.07
C PHE A 22 -2.38 3.30 -17.85
N SER A 23 -3.58 3.63 -18.32
CA SER A 23 -4.13 4.95 -18.03
C SER A 23 -4.26 5.18 -16.51
N GLU A 24 -4.29 6.44 -16.11
CA GLU A 24 -4.44 6.80 -14.69
C GLU A 24 -5.74 6.21 -14.11
N LEU A 25 -6.82 6.23 -14.88
CA LEU A 25 -8.08 5.64 -14.45
C LEU A 25 -7.96 4.14 -14.25
N THR A 26 -7.32 3.43 -15.18
CA THR A 26 -7.10 1.99 -15.05
C THR A 26 -6.24 1.68 -13.82
N ASN A 27 -5.16 2.42 -13.61
CA ASN A 27 -4.30 2.23 -12.45
C ASN A 27 -5.04 2.53 -11.14
N MET A 28 -5.94 3.51 -11.13
CA MET A 28 -6.76 3.77 -9.94
C MET A 28 -7.68 2.60 -9.61
N VAL A 29 -8.29 1.99 -10.63
CA VAL A 29 -9.12 0.80 -10.45
C VAL A 29 -8.28 -0.37 -9.94
N ILE A 30 -7.10 -0.57 -10.51
CA ILE A 30 -6.17 -1.63 -10.05
C ILE A 30 -5.78 -1.40 -8.57
N LEU A 31 -5.52 -0.15 -8.19
CA LEU A 31 -5.23 0.16 -6.78
C LEU A 31 -6.36 -0.30 -5.87
N THR A 32 -7.60 -0.04 -6.26
CA THR A 32 -8.78 -0.49 -5.50
C THR A 32 -8.84 -2.01 -5.42
N GLU A 33 -8.55 -2.71 -6.52
CA GLU A 33 -8.48 -4.18 -6.52
C GLU A 33 -7.41 -4.70 -5.57
N GLU A 34 -6.21 -4.14 -5.61
CA GLU A 34 -5.10 -4.57 -4.74
C GLU A 34 -5.40 -4.30 -3.26
N VAL A 35 -6.02 -3.17 -2.95
CA VAL A 35 -6.49 -2.88 -1.59
C VAL A 35 -7.53 -3.92 -1.16
N GLY A 36 -8.43 -4.31 -2.06
CA GLY A 36 -9.41 -5.36 -1.80
C GLY A 36 -8.75 -6.72 -1.53
N GLU A 37 -7.71 -7.08 -2.30
CA GLU A 37 -6.94 -8.31 -2.07
C GLU A 37 -6.25 -8.28 -0.70
N LEU A 38 -5.66 -7.15 -0.34
CA LEU A 38 -5.06 -6.97 0.99
C LEU A 38 -6.12 -7.12 2.08
N ALA A 39 -7.27 -6.47 1.92
CA ALA A 39 -8.37 -6.54 2.87
C ALA A 39 -8.87 -7.99 3.04
N ARG A 40 -8.91 -8.76 1.96
CA ARG A 40 -9.29 -10.17 1.99
C ARG A 40 -8.40 -10.96 2.94
N HIS A 41 -7.09 -10.79 2.85
CA HIS A 41 -6.14 -11.48 3.72
C HIS A 41 -6.26 -11.03 5.17
N PHE A 42 -6.46 -9.73 5.42
CA PHE A 42 -6.69 -9.23 6.78
C PHE A 42 -7.94 -9.82 7.40
N ALA A 43 -9.03 -9.89 6.65
CA ALA A 43 -10.30 -10.45 7.14
C ALA A 43 -10.15 -11.92 7.53
N ARG A 44 -9.31 -12.67 6.79
CA ARG A 44 -9.11 -14.10 7.05
C ARG A 44 -8.08 -14.39 8.13
N GLN A 45 -7.07 -13.55 8.26
CA GLN A 45 -6.01 -13.77 9.25
C GLN A 45 -6.34 -13.17 10.62
N PHE A 46 -7.05 -12.05 10.64
CA PHE A 46 -7.33 -11.29 11.86
C PHE A 46 -8.81 -11.06 12.15
N GLY A 47 -9.68 -11.41 11.21
CA GLY A 47 -11.12 -11.24 11.34
C GLY A 47 -11.86 -12.55 11.55
N ASP A 48 -13.14 -12.52 11.25
CA ASP A 48 -14.05 -13.65 11.49
C ASP A 48 -14.24 -14.57 10.29
N GLN A 49 -13.60 -14.26 9.16
CA GLN A 49 -13.61 -15.11 7.98
C GLN A 49 -12.40 -16.03 7.96
N SER A 50 -12.56 -17.18 7.31
CA SER A 50 -11.47 -18.15 7.15
C SER A 50 -11.17 -18.38 5.68
N TYR A 51 -9.94 -18.82 5.40
CA TYR A 51 -9.60 -19.29 4.06
C TYR A 51 -10.39 -20.55 3.74
N ARG A 52 -10.76 -20.73 2.47
CA ARG A 52 -11.43 -21.94 2.02
C ARG A 52 -10.46 -23.12 2.11
N SER A 53 -10.99 -24.32 2.32
CA SER A 53 -10.17 -25.52 2.39
C SER A 53 -9.43 -25.82 1.08
N SER A 54 -9.91 -25.28 -0.04
CA SER A 54 -9.24 -25.36 -1.35
C SER A 54 -8.05 -24.42 -1.49
N GLU A 55 -7.94 -23.43 -0.61
CA GLU A 55 -6.80 -22.52 -0.58
C GLU A 55 -5.71 -23.13 0.29
N SER A 56 -4.53 -23.33 -0.27
CA SER A 56 -3.44 -23.93 0.47
C SER A 56 -2.61 -22.86 1.17
N PRO A 57 -1.92 -23.25 2.21
CA PRO A 57 -2.36 -23.94 3.41
C PRO A 57 -3.00 -22.96 4.40
N PRO A 58 -3.51 -23.40 5.56
CA PRO A 58 -3.97 -22.45 6.56
C PRO A 58 -2.82 -21.54 6.94
N LEU A 59 -3.01 -20.26 6.66
CA LEU A 59 -1.92 -19.31 6.68
C LEU A 59 -1.90 -18.55 7.99
N SER A 60 -0.95 -18.91 8.83
CA SER A 60 -0.66 -18.23 10.10
C SER A 60 0.84 -17.98 10.18
N GLY A 61 1.24 -17.06 11.02
CA GLY A 61 2.65 -16.77 11.25
C GLY A 61 3.37 -16.23 10.01
N GLU A 62 4.50 -16.83 9.69
CA GLU A 62 5.38 -16.36 8.60
C GLU A 62 4.73 -16.45 7.23
N ALA A 63 4.00 -17.55 6.96
CA ALA A 63 3.31 -17.72 5.67
C ALA A 63 2.22 -16.67 5.47
N GLY A 64 1.42 -16.41 6.51
CA GLY A 64 0.40 -15.36 6.48
C GLY A 64 1.02 -13.98 6.27
N ARG A 65 2.11 -13.70 6.96
CA ARG A 65 2.84 -12.43 6.83
C ARG A 65 3.40 -12.25 5.43
N GLY A 66 3.85 -13.32 4.79
CA GLY A 66 4.33 -13.29 3.41
C GLY A 66 3.24 -12.87 2.43
N LEU A 67 2.01 -13.35 2.62
CA LEU A 67 0.87 -12.92 1.79
C LEU A 67 0.54 -11.44 1.99
N LEU A 68 0.56 -10.98 3.23
CA LEU A 68 0.33 -9.56 3.53
C LEU A 68 1.41 -8.69 2.89
N ALA A 69 2.66 -9.11 3.01
CA ALA A 69 3.79 -8.36 2.45
C ALA A 69 3.68 -8.24 0.93
N ASP A 70 3.31 -9.32 0.26
CA ASP A 70 3.14 -9.34 -1.19
C ASP A 70 2.04 -8.37 -1.64
N GLU A 71 0.89 -8.43 -0.98
CA GLU A 71 -0.23 -7.52 -1.30
C GLU A 71 0.07 -6.06 -0.95
N MET A 72 0.77 -5.82 0.16
CA MET A 72 1.21 -4.45 0.48
C MET A 72 2.17 -3.92 -0.57
N ALA A 73 3.05 -4.76 -1.08
CA ALA A 73 3.96 -4.39 -2.16
C ALA A 73 3.19 -4.07 -3.45
N ASP A 74 2.15 -4.85 -3.78
CA ASP A 74 1.30 -4.59 -4.93
C ASP A 74 0.57 -3.25 -4.81
N VAL A 75 0.03 -2.95 -3.63
CA VAL A 75 -0.61 -1.65 -3.36
C VAL A 75 0.40 -0.52 -3.55
N LEU A 76 1.60 -0.66 -2.98
CA LEU A 76 2.65 0.35 -3.09
C LEU A 76 3.07 0.56 -4.55
N TRP A 77 3.22 -0.53 -5.30
CA TRP A 77 3.59 -0.48 -6.73
C TRP A 77 2.60 0.38 -7.52
N VAL A 78 1.32 0.12 -7.40
CA VAL A 78 0.30 0.87 -8.15
C VAL A 78 0.23 2.32 -7.69
N LEU A 79 0.35 2.56 -6.38
CA LEU A 79 0.39 3.92 -5.86
C LEU A 79 1.58 4.70 -6.44
N ILE A 80 2.74 4.07 -6.54
CA ILE A 80 3.92 4.67 -7.16
C ILE A 80 3.67 4.96 -8.64
N CYS A 81 3.03 4.04 -9.37
CA CYS A 81 2.66 4.28 -10.77
C CYS A 81 1.81 5.55 -10.89
N LEU A 82 0.80 5.68 -10.06
CA LEU A 82 -0.08 6.86 -10.05
C LEU A 82 0.67 8.14 -9.72
N ALA A 83 1.59 8.08 -8.76
CA ALA A 83 2.42 9.23 -8.40
C ALA A 83 3.28 9.67 -9.58
N ASN A 84 3.92 8.71 -10.25
CA ASN A 84 4.75 8.99 -11.42
C ASN A 84 3.92 9.60 -12.56
N GLN A 85 2.73 9.07 -12.80
CA GLN A 85 1.85 9.55 -13.87
C GLN A 85 1.31 10.96 -13.62
N THR A 86 1.17 11.35 -12.37
CA THR A 86 0.60 12.64 -11.98
C THR A 86 1.64 13.67 -11.53
N GLY A 87 2.91 13.30 -11.57
CA GLY A 87 4.01 14.19 -11.19
C GLY A 87 4.12 14.43 -9.68
N VAL A 88 3.60 13.50 -8.88
CA VAL A 88 3.68 13.60 -7.41
C VAL A 88 4.97 13.00 -6.90
N ASP A 89 5.73 13.78 -6.15
CA ASP A 89 6.88 13.31 -5.39
C ASP A 89 6.38 12.77 -4.04
N LEU A 90 6.39 11.45 -3.89
CA LEU A 90 5.85 10.81 -2.69
C LEU A 90 6.66 11.11 -1.43
N ASN A 91 7.97 11.32 -1.57
CA ASN A 91 8.79 11.70 -0.41
C ASN A 91 8.37 13.06 0.13
N GLU A 92 8.25 14.04 -0.75
CA GLU A 92 7.80 15.39 -0.38
C GLU A 92 6.37 15.36 0.17
N ALA A 93 5.47 14.66 -0.50
CA ALA A 93 4.08 14.52 -0.09
C ALA A 93 3.96 13.88 1.29
N PHE A 94 4.74 12.84 1.55
CA PHE A 94 4.71 12.14 2.82
C PHE A 94 5.29 12.99 3.96
N LEU A 95 6.38 13.68 3.72
CA LEU A 95 6.96 14.61 4.71
C LEU A 95 5.96 15.71 5.09
N LYS A 96 5.29 16.30 4.11
CA LYS A 96 4.25 17.31 4.37
C LYS A 96 3.07 16.72 5.14
N ASN A 97 2.71 15.48 4.83
CA ASN A 97 1.63 14.78 5.52
C ASN A 97 1.95 14.53 6.99
N ILE A 98 3.20 14.12 7.29
CA ILE A 98 3.67 13.94 8.67
C ILE A 98 3.61 15.28 9.43
N GLU A 99 4.11 16.34 8.82
CA GLU A 99 4.09 17.67 9.43
C GLU A 99 2.66 18.12 9.73
N LYS A 100 1.76 17.97 8.75
CA LYS A 100 0.34 18.33 8.91
C LYS A 100 -0.30 17.55 10.07
N LYS A 101 -0.06 16.25 10.15
CA LYS A 101 -0.61 15.41 11.22
C LYS A 101 -0.03 15.79 12.57
N THR A 102 1.26 16.03 12.63
CA THR A 102 1.93 16.43 13.86
C THR A 102 1.36 17.75 14.38
N ASN A 103 1.24 18.76 13.53
CA ASN A 103 0.71 20.06 13.93
C ASN A 103 -0.76 20.00 14.36
N ARG A 104 -1.56 19.14 13.69
CA ARG A 104 -2.98 18.97 14.01
C ARG A 104 -3.19 18.22 15.32
N ASP A 105 -2.43 17.16 15.54
CA ASP A 105 -2.74 16.15 16.56
C ASP A 105 -1.73 16.06 17.72
N LYS A 106 -0.68 16.90 17.74
CA LYS A 106 0.43 16.75 18.70
C LYS A 106 -0.01 16.70 20.17
N ASP A 107 -1.07 17.41 20.54
CA ASP A 107 -1.58 17.38 21.92
C ASP A 107 -2.84 16.52 22.05
N ARG A 108 -3.54 16.30 20.94
CA ARG A 108 -4.85 15.66 20.93
C ARG A 108 -4.80 14.23 21.42
N HIS A 109 -3.84 13.43 20.92
CA HIS A 109 -3.73 12.02 21.30
C HIS A 109 -3.15 11.86 22.71
N GLN A 110 -2.21 12.71 23.10
CA GLN A 110 -1.67 12.72 24.45
C GLN A 110 -2.74 13.03 25.49
N ASN A 111 -3.72 13.87 25.15
CA ASN A 111 -4.82 14.25 26.03
C ASN A 111 -6.04 13.32 25.90
N ASN A 112 -5.97 12.32 25.04
CA ASN A 112 -7.07 11.39 24.84
C ASN A 112 -6.98 10.21 25.83
N GLU A 113 -7.89 10.20 26.80
CA GLU A 113 -7.94 9.14 27.82
C GLU A 113 -8.13 7.73 27.23
N LYS A 114 -8.78 7.63 26.05
CA LYS A 114 -9.01 6.33 25.40
C LYS A 114 -7.72 5.67 24.90
N LEU A 115 -6.64 6.43 24.76
CA LEU A 115 -5.35 5.91 24.28
C LEU A 115 -4.38 5.57 25.40
N LYS A 116 -4.77 5.79 26.66
CA LYS A 116 -3.92 5.51 27.84
C LYS A 116 -4.14 4.14 28.44
#